data_4c48ccc1b252f4e9803b8d09297faa47
#
_entry.id   4c48ccc1b252f4e9803b8d09297faa47
#
_cell.length_a   1.000
_cell.length_b   1.000
_cell.length_c   1.000
_cell.angle_alpha   90.00
_cell.angle_beta   90.00
_cell.angle_gamma   90.00
#
_symmetry.space_group_name_H-M   'P 1'
#
loop_
_entity.id
_entity.type
_entity.pdbx_description
1 polymer ?
#
loop_
_entity_poly.entity_id
_entity_poly.type
_entity_poly.pdbx_seq_one_letter_code
_entity_poly.pdbx_strand_id
1 'polypeptide(L)'
;MNNSGNQNINKKVFLQAKYFFLARLLQVIIVFGILILFSLRLSKENYGLYQGSWVFINLFAPLLFLGLPQQLLTLPGNGAISHFFWLLKKYFPYYVTAVLIFITTLFFLHQKFSIALLICIFICTLFQSVMLLMDNLVIKLNADLLFLKQNFLYSLLFLALHYAWLYAETDMEWLVVGIAFIGFLKSAAYFLFIRKLNLGVHLEVADTLYFEKQWKLLSLNEILNRFTTHADKLAIIFLLSISGFSVYYNGTYELPFFAMLVSALGNSLSVQLSNNNTGAKSAAALFKQSIVTGSSVAFPLFFFFYIFSTPVFQFFFNGKYMDSVPLFFFSIFIAFLRVLIFAVFLQVFKNNHTILFGSIIDLLVNIGSVVILYPFLGIDAFPAGFVIGTAFQIAYYIYKTKKLINAGIRDLIPLTWLLALIVALTLFYSLLFFILQPLQTWAIIGIAAIITTAIIYLLTHFFGSKINNKKTVTSLEHE
;
A
#
# COMPACT_ATOMS: atom_id res chain seq x y z
N MET A 1 -27.06 26.44 -18.23
CA MET A 1 -25.78 26.13 -18.97
C MET A 1 -24.69 25.39 -18.16
N ASN A 2 -24.96 24.94 -16.92
CA ASN A 2 -23.91 24.34 -16.05
C ASN A 2 -23.77 22.78 -16.07
N ASN A 3 -24.63 22.05 -16.78
CA ASN A 3 -24.61 20.59 -16.74
C ASN A 3 -23.56 19.95 -17.67
N SER A 4 -23.19 20.57 -18.77
CA SER A 4 -22.20 20.04 -19.73
C SER A 4 -20.76 20.12 -19.20
N GLY A 5 -20.45 21.15 -18.43
CA GLY A 5 -19.12 21.28 -17.79
C GLY A 5 -18.85 20.22 -16.74
N ASN A 6 -19.81 19.91 -15.88
CA ASN A 6 -19.70 18.89 -14.85
C ASN A 6 -19.60 17.45 -15.41
N GLN A 7 -20.32 17.16 -16.50
CA GLN A 7 -20.22 15.85 -17.16
C GLN A 7 -18.85 15.61 -17.79
N ASN A 8 -18.23 16.63 -18.37
CA ASN A 8 -16.88 16.53 -18.95
C ASN A 8 -15.79 16.35 -17.88
N ILE A 9 -15.91 17.04 -16.74
CA ILE A 9 -14.97 16.88 -15.60
C ILE A 9 -15.05 15.46 -15.03
N ASN A 10 -16.27 14.96 -14.79
CA ASN A 10 -16.48 13.61 -14.25
C ASN A 10 -15.94 12.52 -15.20
N LYS A 11 -16.12 12.68 -16.52
CA LYS A 11 -15.59 11.75 -17.54
C LYS A 11 -14.06 11.74 -17.56
N LYS A 12 -13.41 12.92 -17.41
CA LYS A 12 -11.95 13.04 -17.36
C LYS A 12 -11.37 12.40 -16.11
N VAL A 13 -11.94 12.67 -14.94
CA VAL A 13 -11.54 12.08 -13.66
C VAL A 13 -11.68 10.54 -13.67
N PHE A 14 -12.78 10.03 -14.22
CA PHE A 14 -13.00 8.59 -14.38
C PHE A 14 -11.96 7.94 -15.30
N LEU A 15 -11.63 8.59 -16.42
CA LEU A 15 -10.62 8.10 -17.36
C LEU A 15 -9.22 8.05 -16.73
N GLN A 16 -8.85 9.08 -15.97
CA GLN A 16 -7.61 9.12 -15.21
C GLN A 16 -7.54 7.96 -14.20
N ALA A 17 -8.57 7.81 -13.37
CA ALA A 17 -8.65 6.73 -12.39
C ALA A 17 -8.51 5.35 -13.04
N LYS A 18 -9.11 5.14 -14.23
CA LYS A 18 -8.99 3.91 -15.01
C LYS A 18 -7.54 3.65 -15.45
N TYR A 19 -6.84 4.66 -15.95
CA TYR A 19 -5.44 4.50 -16.39
C TYR A 19 -4.52 4.18 -15.22
N PHE A 20 -4.68 4.85 -14.08
CA PHE A 20 -3.91 4.56 -12.86
C PHE A 20 -4.19 3.16 -12.32
N PHE A 21 -5.44 2.75 -12.30
CA PHE A 21 -5.83 1.41 -11.86
C PHE A 21 -5.20 0.33 -12.74
N LEU A 22 -5.32 0.46 -14.07
CA LEU A 22 -4.77 -0.52 -15.02
C LEU A 22 -3.24 -0.61 -14.93
N ALA A 23 -2.55 0.54 -14.81
CA ALA A 23 -1.10 0.56 -14.67
C ALA A 23 -0.64 -0.17 -13.41
N ARG A 24 -1.30 0.08 -12.27
CA ARG A 24 -0.98 -0.55 -10.99
C ARG A 24 -1.39 -2.02 -10.94
N LEU A 25 -2.54 -2.38 -11.51
CA LEU A 25 -3.01 -3.76 -11.54
C LEU A 25 -2.02 -4.67 -12.25
N LEU A 26 -1.54 -4.28 -13.44
CA LEU A 26 -0.55 -5.04 -14.18
C LEU A 26 0.74 -5.22 -13.36
N GLN A 27 1.23 -4.13 -12.78
CA GLN A 27 2.44 -4.16 -11.96
C GLN A 27 2.29 -5.11 -10.76
N VAL A 28 1.15 -5.08 -10.08
CA VAL A 28 0.85 -5.96 -8.94
C VAL A 28 0.82 -7.44 -9.37
N ILE A 29 0.17 -7.75 -10.48
CA ILE A 29 0.10 -9.13 -11.02
C ILE A 29 1.51 -9.64 -11.34
N ILE A 30 2.33 -8.83 -11.99
CA ILE A 30 3.70 -9.21 -12.37
C ILE A 30 4.57 -9.40 -11.12
N VAL A 31 4.56 -8.46 -10.17
CA VAL A 31 5.36 -8.56 -8.94
C VAL A 31 4.95 -9.78 -8.12
N PHE A 32 3.65 -10.05 -7.98
CA PHE A 32 3.16 -11.23 -7.28
C PHE A 32 3.52 -12.53 -8.00
N GLY A 33 3.42 -12.56 -9.33
CA GLY A 33 3.85 -13.68 -10.14
C GLY A 33 5.35 -13.99 -10.02
N ILE A 34 6.20 -12.94 -10.02
CA ILE A 34 7.65 -13.08 -9.80
C ILE A 34 7.94 -13.59 -8.38
N LEU A 35 7.23 -13.09 -7.36
CA LEU A 35 7.38 -13.56 -5.99
C LEU A 35 7.15 -15.07 -5.90
N ILE A 36 6.07 -15.57 -6.49
CA ILE A 36 5.77 -17.02 -6.53
C ILE A 36 6.83 -17.76 -7.33
N LEU A 37 7.17 -17.31 -8.53
CA LEU A 37 8.16 -17.94 -9.40
C LEU A 37 9.53 -18.08 -8.72
N PHE A 38 10.01 -17.00 -8.10
CA PHE A 38 11.30 -16.97 -7.40
C PHE A 38 11.30 -17.81 -6.14
N SER A 39 10.22 -17.79 -5.38
CA SER A 39 10.09 -18.64 -4.19
C SER A 39 10.16 -20.13 -4.52
N LEU A 40 9.63 -20.55 -5.69
CA LEU A 40 9.69 -21.93 -6.15
C LEU A 40 11.05 -22.31 -6.73
N ARG A 41 11.67 -21.44 -7.53
CA ARG A 41 12.87 -21.75 -8.31
C ARG A 41 14.17 -21.51 -7.56
N LEU A 42 14.25 -20.48 -6.73
CA LEU A 42 15.46 -20.11 -6.01
C LEU A 42 15.62 -20.92 -4.72
N SER A 43 16.85 -21.05 -4.20
CA SER A 43 17.07 -21.48 -2.83
C SER A 43 16.42 -20.52 -1.83
N LYS A 44 16.14 -20.97 -0.59
CA LYS A 44 15.61 -20.06 0.46
C LYS A 44 16.56 -18.88 0.71
N GLU A 45 17.87 -19.10 0.56
CA GLU A 45 18.90 -18.08 0.73
C GLU A 45 18.87 -17.03 -0.39
N ASN A 46 18.97 -17.44 -1.67
CA ASN A 46 18.91 -16.51 -2.80
C ASN A 46 17.58 -15.75 -2.86
N TYR A 47 16.47 -16.42 -2.56
CA TYR A 47 15.17 -15.76 -2.44
C TYR A 47 15.17 -14.74 -1.28
N GLY A 48 15.79 -15.07 -0.15
CA GLY A 48 15.95 -14.15 0.98
C GLY A 48 16.79 -12.93 0.64
N LEU A 49 17.90 -13.09 -0.11
CA LEU A 49 18.71 -11.98 -0.63
C LEU A 49 17.87 -11.06 -1.54
N TYR A 50 17.11 -11.65 -2.45
CA TYR A 50 16.21 -10.90 -3.34
C TYR A 50 15.17 -10.08 -2.56
N GLN A 51 14.46 -10.72 -1.62
CA GLN A 51 13.45 -10.04 -0.81
C GLN A 51 14.05 -9.01 0.15
N GLY A 52 15.21 -9.32 0.74
CA GLY A 52 15.96 -8.38 1.57
C GLY A 52 16.35 -7.13 0.78
N SER A 53 16.84 -7.29 -0.45
CA SER A 53 17.14 -6.15 -1.33
C SER A 53 15.91 -5.27 -1.55
N TRP A 54 14.75 -5.87 -1.80
CA TRP A 54 13.49 -5.13 -1.96
C TRP A 54 13.02 -4.42 -0.68
N VAL A 55 13.25 -4.99 0.51
CA VAL A 55 12.94 -4.30 1.77
C VAL A 55 13.71 -2.99 1.87
N PHE A 56 15.03 -2.99 1.56
CA PHE A 56 15.84 -1.77 1.57
C PHE A 56 15.41 -0.77 0.51
N ILE A 57 15.20 -1.23 -0.72
CA ILE A 57 14.75 -0.37 -1.81
C ILE A 57 13.39 0.28 -1.46
N ASN A 58 12.41 -0.49 -1.02
CA ASN A 58 11.07 0.00 -0.70
C ASN A 58 11.01 0.90 0.54
N LEU A 59 11.92 0.70 1.50
CA LEU A 59 12.05 1.58 2.65
C LEU A 59 12.71 2.91 2.26
N PHE A 60 13.88 2.86 1.63
CA PHE A 60 14.71 4.04 1.44
C PHE A 60 14.36 4.85 0.19
N ALA A 61 13.86 4.25 -0.89
CA ALA A 61 13.54 4.99 -2.11
C ALA A 61 12.54 6.15 -1.88
N PRO A 62 11.43 5.99 -1.13
CA PRO A 62 10.55 7.11 -0.77
C PRO A 62 11.19 8.09 0.22
N LEU A 63 12.05 7.59 1.13
CA LEU A 63 12.67 8.39 2.18
C LEU A 63 13.76 9.33 1.66
N LEU A 64 14.47 8.96 0.59
CA LEU A 64 15.53 9.81 0.03
C LEU A 64 15.03 11.17 -0.42
N PHE A 65 13.75 11.32 -0.77
CA PHE A 65 13.14 12.62 -1.09
C PHE A 65 12.24 13.16 0.03
N LEU A 66 12.23 12.55 1.21
CA LEU A 66 11.51 13.02 2.40
C LEU A 66 10.05 13.45 2.10
N GLY A 67 9.28 12.58 1.43
CA GLY A 67 7.86 12.82 1.13
C GLY A 67 7.57 13.87 0.05
N LEU A 68 8.58 14.50 -0.55
CA LEU A 68 8.39 15.48 -1.62
C LEU A 68 7.55 14.96 -2.80
N PRO A 69 7.75 13.71 -3.28
CA PRO A 69 6.94 13.20 -4.40
C PRO A 69 5.45 13.23 -4.12
N GLN A 70 5.01 12.90 -2.91
CA GLN A 70 3.60 12.94 -2.53
C GLN A 70 3.09 14.38 -2.40
N GLN A 71 3.89 15.28 -1.88
CA GLN A 71 3.53 16.69 -1.77
C GLN A 71 3.26 17.33 -3.13
N LEU A 72 4.01 16.97 -4.17
CA LEU A 72 3.77 17.47 -5.52
C LEU A 72 2.32 17.27 -5.97
N LEU A 73 1.69 16.18 -5.59
CA LEU A 73 0.30 15.90 -5.96
C LEU A 73 -0.71 16.79 -5.22
N THR A 74 -0.37 17.23 -4.00
CA THR A 74 -1.27 18.04 -3.14
C THR A 74 -1.17 19.54 -3.40
N LEU A 75 -0.08 20.02 -4.03
CA LEU A 75 0.12 21.44 -4.32
C LEU A 75 -0.77 21.92 -5.46
N PRO A 76 -1.44 23.07 -5.36
CA PRO A 76 -2.22 23.65 -6.46
C PRO A 76 -1.32 24.26 -7.54
N GLY A 77 -1.76 24.20 -8.79
CA GLY A 77 -1.19 24.93 -9.91
C GLY A 77 0.21 24.49 -10.38
N ASN A 78 0.75 25.26 -11.34
CA ASN A 78 2.04 24.99 -11.98
C ASN A 78 3.24 25.43 -11.11
N GLY A 79 3.02 26.26 -10.08
CA GLY A 79 4.03 26.66 -9.10
C GLY A 79 4.58 25.51 -8.24
N ALA A 80 3.87 24.37 -8.21
CA ALA A 80 4.26 23.18 -7.45
C ALA A 80 5.67 22.67 -7.79
N ILE A 81 6.07 22.74 -9.07
CA ILE A 81 7.38 22.29 -9.55
C ILE A 81 8.47 23.23 -9.06
N SER A 82 8.23 24.54 -9.09
CA SER A 82 9.18 25.55 -8.60
C SER A 82 9.40 25.43 -7.08
N HIS A 83 8.30 25.24 -6.32
CA HIS A 83 8.37 25.00 -4.88
C HIS A 83 9.11 23.70 -4.53
N PHE A 84 8.93 22.67 -5.34
CA PHE A 84 9.68 21.43 -5.20
C PHE A 84 11.20 21.66 -5.29
N PHE A 85 11.67 22.32 -6.36
CA PHE A 85 13.11 22.59 -6.51
C PHE A 85 13.65 23.53 -5.42
N TRP A 86 12.84 24.48 -4.97
CA TRP A 86 13.20 25.36 -3.86
C TRP A 86 13.36 24.59 -2.55
N LEU A 87 12.43 23.70 -2.20
CA LEU A 87 12.52 22.82 -1.02
C LEU A 87 13.73 21.89 -1.12
N LEU A 88 13.96 21.29 -2.29
CA LEU A 88 15.11 20.43 -2.53
C LEU A 88 16.42 21.17 -2.24
N LYS A 89 16.57 22.40 -2.72
CA LYS A 89 17.75 23.24 -2.49
C LYS A 89 17.89 23.67 -1.02
N LYS A 90 16.79 24.16 -0.41
CA LYS A 90 16.77 24.65 0.97
C LYS A 90 17.11 23.55 1.98
N TYR A 91 16.61 22.35 1.77
CA TYR A 91 16.76 21.22 2.69
C TYR A 91 17.78 20.18 2.21
N PHE A 92 18.67 20.56 1.30
CA PHE A 92 19.71 19.68 0.76
C PHE A 92 20.51 18.93 1.85
N PRO A 93 20.92 19.55 2.99
CA PRO A 93 21.62 18.84 4.06
C PRO A 93 20.83 17.65 4.63
N TYR A 94 19.50 17.77 4.74
CA TYR A 94 18.65 16.66 5.25
C TYR A 94 18.59 15.48 4.28
N TYR A 95 18.63 15.74 2.96
CA TYR A 95 18.73 14.67 1.96
C TYR A 95 20.08 13.98 2.03
N VAL A 96 21.16 14.72 2.21
CA VAL A 96 22.50 14.15 2.44
C VAL A 96 22.49 13.29 3.71
N THR A 97 21.87 13.75 4.80
CA THR A 97 21.72 12.97 6.04
C THR A 97 20.94 11.69 5.81
N ALA A 98 19.83 11.73 5.04
CA ALA A 98 19.05 10.52 4.70
C ALA A 98 19.90 9.52 3.90
N VAL A 99 20.70 9.98 2.95
CA VAL A 99 21.64 9.14 2.19
C VAL A 99 22.71 8.55 3.10
N LEU A 100 23.28 9.33 4.03
CA LEU A 100 24.27 8.82 4.99
C LEU A 100 23.69 7.77 5.93
N ILE A 101 22.47 7.98 6.43
CA ILE A 101 21.76 6.96 7.23
C ILE A 101 21.58 5.69 6.42
N PHE A 102 21.21 5.80 5.16
CA PHE A 102 21.05 4.64 4.28
C PHE A 102 22.36 3.88 4.09
N ILE A 103 23.45 4.59 3.75
CA ILE A 103 24.79 3.99 3.61
C ILE A 103 25.23 3.30 4.90
N THR A 104 25.02 3.96 6.06
CA THR A 104 25.33 3.37 7.37
C THR A 104 24.52 2.10 7.63
N THR A 105 23.22 2.10 7.30
CA THR A 105 22.37 0.91 7.42
C THR A 105 22.88 -0.22 6.53
N LEU A 106 23.26 0.04 5.28
CA LEU A 106 23.85 -0.94 4.39
C LEU A 106 25.19 -1.47 4.93
N PHE A 107 26.00 -0.59 5.51
CA PHE A 107 27.30 -1.01 6.10
C PHE A 107 27.11 -2.06 7.20
N PHE A 108 26.10 -1.95 8.06
CA PHE A 108 25.83 -2.97 9.08
C PHE A 108 25.37 -4.31 8.51
N LEU A 109 25.03 -4.37 7.23
CA LEU A 109 24.58 -5.58 6.56
C LEU A 109 25.68 -6.35 5.81
N HIS A 110 26.91 -5.84 5.80
CA HIS A 110 28.01 -6.45 5.04
C HIS A 110 28.31 -7.91 5.44
N GLN A 111 27.89 -8.33 6.65
CA GLN A 111 28.04 -9.71 7.09
C GLN A 111 27.03 -10.69 6.45
N LYS A 112 25.94 -10.18 5.88
CA LYS A 112 24.83 -10.95 5.30
C LYS A 112 24.66 -10.78 3.79
N PHE A 113 25.11 -9.65 3.27
CA PHE A 113 25.05 -9.30 1.86
C PHE A 113 26.47 -9.02 1.35
N SER A 114 26.79 -9.46 0.14
CA SER A 114 28.06 -9.08 -0.49
C SER A 114 28.17 -7.57 -0.65
N ILE A 115 29.40 -7.03 -0.54
CA ILE A 115 29.62 -5.59 -0.74
C ILE A 115 29.16 -5.16 -2.13
N ALA A 116 29.37 -6.00 -3.14
CA ALA A 116 28.90 -5.75 -4.50
C ALA A 116 27.38 -5.61 -4.55
N LEU A 117 26.63 -6.52 -3.91
CA LEU A 117 25.18 -6.47 -3.84
C LEU A 117 24.69 -5.21 -3.08
N LEU A 118 25.35 -4.82 -2.00
CA LEU A 118 25.01 -3.59 -1.25
C LEU A 118 25.19 -2.33 -2.11
N ILE A 119 26.25 -2.25 -2.92
CA ILE A 119 26.46 -1.16 -3.88
C ILE A 119 25.34 -1.17 -4.93
N CYS A 120 24.98 -2.34 -5.45
CA CYS A 120 23.88 -2.47 -6.43
C CYS A 120 22.53 -2.05 -5.82
N ILE A 121 22.23 -2.43 -4.57
CA ILE A 121 21.03 -2.00 -3.83
C ILE A 121 21.03 -0.47 -3.68
N PHE A 122 22.17 0.13 -3.32
CA PHE A 122 22.28 1.57 -3.20
C PHE A 122 21.96 2.28 -4.52
N ILE A 123 22.60 1.87 -5.61
CA ILE A 123 22.36 2.44 -6.96
C ILE A 123 20.90 2.24 -7.39
N CYS A 124 20.35 1.04 -7.19
CA CYS A 124 18.96 0.73 -7.52
C CYS A 124 18.00 1.63 -6.72
N THR A 125 18.25 1.84 -5.43
CA THR A 125 17.43 2.70 -4.58
C THR A 125 17.42 4.14 -5.07
N LEU A 126 18.57 4.68 -5.50
CA LEU A 126 18.65 6.03 -6.07
C LEU A 126 17.78 6.15 -7.34
N PHE A 127 17.88 5.20 -8.28
CA PHE A 127 17.08 5.24 -9.49
C PHE A 127 15.58 5.02 -9.22
N GLN A 128 15.22 4.15 -8.28
CA GLN A 128 13.83 3.95 -7.85
C GLN A 128 13.27 5.22 -7.20
N SER A 129 14.07 5.95 -6.41
CA SER A 129 13.66 7.25 -5.84
C SER A 129 13.36 8.27 -6.94
N VAL A 130 14.26 8.40 -7.93
CA VAL A 130 14.06 9.30 -9.08
C VAL A 130 12.84 8.88 -9.89
N MET A 131 12.65 7.58 -10.13
CA MET A 131 11.49 7.05 -10.83
C MET A 131 10.18 7.40 -10.12
N LEU A 132 10.13 7.24 -8.78
CA LEU A 132 8.96 7.60 -7.97
C LEU A 132 8.65 9.11 -8.07
N LEU A 133 9.68 9.96 -8.05
CA LEU A 133 9.54 11.40 -8.24
C LEU A 133 8.97 11.73 -9.63
N MET A 134 9.52 11.13 -10.68
CA MET A 134 9.09 11.35 -12.07
C MET A 134 7.67 10.85 -12.32
N ASP A 135 7.27 9.73 -11.74
CA ASP A 135 5.89 9.24 -11.79
C ASP A 135 4.91 10.29 -11.23
N ASN A 136 5.20 10.87 -10.06
CA ASN A 136 4.35 11.90 -9.45
C ASN A 136 4.34 13.21 -10.25
N LEU A 137 5.45 13.61 -10.86
CA LEU A 137 5.51 14.78 -11.76
C LEU A 137 4.63 14.59 -13.00
N VAL A 138 4.71 13.44 -13.64
CA VAL A 138 3.91 13.12 -14.84
C VAL A 138 2.42 13.07 -14.51
N ILE A 139 2.05 12.52 -13.34
CA ILE A 139 0.67 12.55 -12.82
C ILE A 139 0.22 14.01 -12.61
N LYS A 140 1.05 14.83 -11.98
CA LYS A 140 0.78 16.26 -11.74
C LYS A 140 0.54 17.03 -13.02
N LEU A 141 1.27 16.70 -14.09
CA LEU A 141 1.14 17.30 -15.41
C LEU A 141 -0.05 16.76 -16.23
N ASN A 142 -0.89 15.90 -15.65
CA ASN A 142 -2.03 15.24 -16.31
C ASN A 142 -1.65 14.47 -17.58
N ALA A 143 -0.42 13.93 -17.64
CA ALA A 143 0.06 13.12 -18.76
C ALA A 143 -0.27 11.62 -18.54
N ASP A 144 -1.55 11.32 -18.28
CA ASP A 144 -2.04 10.03 -17.80
C ASP A 144 -1.75 8.87 -18.78
N LEU A 145 -1.86 9.13 -20.08
CA LEU A 145 -1.58 8.13 -21.10
C LEU A 145 -0.08 7.80 -21.17
N LEU A 146 0.78 8.80 -20.98
CA LEU A 146 2.23 8.58 -20.89
C LEU A 146 2.57 7.77 -19.63
N PHE A 147 1.95 8.10 -18.50
CA PHE A 147 2.09 7.34 -17.27
C PHE A 147 1.69 5.86 -17.48
N LEU A 148 0.52 5.60 -18.09
CA LEU A 148 0.09 4.23 -18.38
C LEU A 148 1.07 3.49 -19.28
N LYS A 149 1.47 4.09 -20.40
CA LYS A 149 2.38 3.46 -21.39
C LYS A 149 3.74 3.13 -20.75
N GLN A 150 4.32 4.07 -20.00
CA GLN A 150 5.63 3.88 -19.37
C GLN A 150 5.58 2.84 -18.23
N ASN A 151 4.52 2.82 -17.44
CA ASN A 151 4.34 1.78 -16.41
C ASN A 151 4.09 0.40 -17.03
N PHE A 152 3.36 0.32 -18.12
CA PHE A 152 3.15 -0.92 -18.88
C PHE A 152 4.48 -1.46 -19.42
N LEU A 153 5.24 -0.61 -20.10
CA LEU A 153 6.56 -0.97 -20.65
C LEU A 153 7.53 -1.39 -19.53
N TYR A 154 7.61 -0.60 -18.45
CA TYR A 154 8.41 -0.93 -17.29
C TYR A 154 8.05 -2.31 -16.73
N SER A 155 6.77 -2.59 -16.55
CA SER A 155 6.30 -3.86 -16.01
C SER A 155 6.65 -5.04 -16.89
N LEU A 156 6.57 -4.90 -18.22
CA LEU A 156 6.97 -5.94 -19.16
C LEU A 156 8.49 -6.16 -19.16
N LEU A 157 9.27 -5.08 -19.16
CA LEU A 157 10.74 -5.17 -19.09
C LEU A 157 11.18 -5.77 -17.75
N PHE A 158 10.51 -5.42 -16.66
CA PHE A 158 10.74 -5.98 -15.34
C PHE A 158 10.49 -7.49 -15.31
N LEU A 159 9.37 -7.95 -15.88
CA LEU A 159 9.08 -9.39 -16.02
C LEU A 159 10.12 -10.09 -16.89
N ALA A 160 10.43 -9.53 -18.07
CA ALA A 160 11.40 -10.09 -18.98
C ALA A 160 12.80 -10.21 -18.36
N LEU A 161 13.24 -9.18 -17.61
CA LEU A 161 14.52 -9.20 -16.90
C LEU A 161 14.59 -10.33 -15.88
N HIS A 162 13.54 -10.46 -15.03
CA HIS A 162 13.50 -11.51 -14.01
C HIS A 162 13.49 -12.91 -14.63
N TYR A 163 12.75 -13.07 -15.71
CA TYR A 163 12.71 -14.33 -16.43
C TYR A 163 14.06 -14.64 -17.09
N ALA A 164 14.66 -13.68 -17.80
CA ALA A 164 15.98 -13.84 -18.41
C ALA A 164 17.07 -14.16 -17.38
N TRP A 165 17.06 -13.45 -16.24
CA TRP A 165 18.01 -13.67 -15.16
C TRP A 165 17.91 -15.09 -14.58
N LEU A 166 16.68 -15.61 -14.42
CA LEU A 166 16.45 -16.96 -13.91
C LEU A 166 17.08 -18.06 -14.77
N TYR A 167 17.16 -17.82 -16.10
CA TYR A 167 17.78 -18.75 -17.03
C TYR A 167 19.28 -18.51 -17.26
N ALA A 168 19.75 -17.28 -16.95
CA ALA A 168 21.16 -16.95 -17.11
C ALA A 168 22.04 -17.45 -15.96
N GLU A 169 21.43 -17.89 -14.85
CA GLU A 169 22.11 -18.40 -13.63
C GLU A 169 23.26 -17.49 -13.14
N THR A 170 23.07 -16.17 -13.30
CA THR A 170 24.05 -15.16 -12.90
C THR A 170 23.82 -14.72 -11.44
N ASP A 171 24.79 -13.99 -10.88
CA ASP A 171 24.70 -13.45 -9.52
C ASP A 171 23.54 -12.45 -9.36
N MET A 172 23.04 -12.31 -8.13
CA MET A 172 21.92 -11.41 -7.78
C MET A 172 22.21 -9.96 -8.12
N GLU A 173 23.46 -9.55 -8.09
CA GLU A 173 23.94 -8.23 -8.45
C GLU A 173 23.49 -7.81 -9.85
N TRP A 174 23.58 -8.70 -10.83
CA TRP A 174 23.16 -8.42 -12.22
C TRP A 174 21.67 -8.17 -12.34
N LEU A 175 20.85 -8.89 -11.57
CA LEU A 175 19.41 -8.63 -11.52
C LEU A 175 19.12 -7.24 -10.96
N VAL A 176 19.75 -6.88 -9.83
CA VAL A 176 19.53 -5.58 -9.16
C VAL A 176 20.02 -4.43 -10.04
N VAL A 177 21.14 -4.57 -10.72
CA VAL A 177 21.64 -3.59 -11.72
C VAL A 177 20.68 -3.48 -12.90
N GLY A 178 20.17 -4.59 -13.40
CA GLY A 178 19.17 -4.60 -14.48
C GLY A 178 17.90 -3.84 -14.09
N ILE A 179 17.40 -4.03 -12.85
CA ILE A 179 16.24 -3.29 -12.31
C ILE A 179 16.56 -1.79 -12.24
N ALA A 180 17.75 -1.43 -11.74
CA ALA A 180 18.20 -0.03 -11.70
C ALA A 180 18.23 0.59 -13.10
N PHE A 181 18.74 -0.14 -14.09
CA PHE A 181 18.83 0.31 -15.49
C PHE A 181 17.45 0.54 -16.11
N ILE A 182 16.50 -0.37 -15.90
CA ILE A 182 15.11 -0.17 -16.37
C ILE A 182 14.46 1.04 -15.70
N GLY A 183 14.69 1.23 -14.40
CA GLY A 183 14.25 2.42 -13.65
C GLY A 183 14.86 3.72 -14.21
N PHE A 184 16.16 3.70 -14.55
CA PHE A 184 16.84 4.80 -15.23
C PHE A 184 16.20 5.11 -16.59
N LEU A 185 15.98 4.12 -17.45
CA LEU A 185 15.37 4.31 -18.76
C LEU A 185 13.97 4.94 -18.65
N LYS A 186 13.13 4.48 -17.74
CA LYS A 186 11.81 5.06 -17.49
C LYS A 186 11.91 6.52 -17.03
N SER A 187 12.82 6.81 -16.10
CA SER A 187 13.06 8.16 -15.58
C SER A 187 13.58 9.10 -16.67
N ALA A 188 14.49 8.62 -17.52
CA ALA A 188 15.01 9.37 -18.66
C ALA A 188 13.91 9.69 -19.69
N ALA A 189 13.03 8.74 -19.99
CA ALA A 189 11.89 8.97 -20.89
C ALA A 189 10.95 10.06 -20.35
N TYR A 190 10.67 10.06 -19.05
CA TYR A 190 9.88 11.11 -18.42
C TYR A 190 10.60 12.46 -18.41
N PHE A 191 11.89 12.48 -18.12
CA PHE A 191 12.69 13.70 -18.14
C PHE A 191 12.68 14.36 -19.51
N LEU A 192 12.88 13.58 -20.59
CA LEU A 192 12.83 14.08 -21.97
C LEU A 192 11.44 14.64 -22.31
N PHE A 193 10.37 14.06 -21.82
CA PHE A 193 9.02 14.60 -21.99
C PHE A 193 8.84 15.92 -21.24
N ILE A 194 9.22 15.97 -19.97
CA ILE A 194 9.07 17.18 -19.11
C ILE A 194 9.90 18.34 -19.68
N ARG A 195 11.12 18.06 -20.17
CA ARG A 195 11.98 19.08 -20.80
C ARG A 195 11.31 19.76 -22.02
N LYS A 196 10.53 19.00 -22.81
CA LYS A 196 9.81 19.54 -23.97
C LYS A 196 8.67 20.50 -23.59
N LEU A 197 8.18 20.45 -22.35
CA LEU A 197 7.05 21.26 -21.92
C LEU A 197 7.43 22.71 -21.57
N ASN A 198 8.73 23.07 -21.59
CA ASN A 198 9.24 24.43 -21.29
C ASN A 198 8.52 25.08 -20.09
N LEU A 199 8.42 24.33 -18.99
CA LEU A 199 7.72 24.80 -17.79
C LEU A 199 8.45 26.01 -17.21
N GLY A 200 7.90 27.20 -17.41
CA GLY A 200 8.39 28.43 -16.79
C GLY A 200 8.34 28.32 -15.27
N VAL A 201 9.50 28.53 -14.63
CA VAL A 201 9.63 28.44 -13.17
C VAL A 201 9.35 29.82 -12.58
N HIS A 202 8.10 30.08 -12.20
CA HIS A 202 7.73 31.28 -11.44
C HIS A 202 7.47 30.91 -9.98
N LEU A 203 8.26 31.49 -9.07
CA LEU A 203 8.09 31.37 -7.62
C LEU A 203 7.23 32.53 -7.12
N GLU A 204 6.00 32.27 -6.70
CA GLU A 204 5.22 33.18 -5.88
C GLU A 204 5.63 33.02 -4.41
N VAL A 205 6.25 34.05 -3.84
CA VAL A 205 6.87 33.99 -2.50
C VAL A 205 5.87 33.81 -1.38
N ALA A 206 4.60 34.23 -1.58
CA ALA A 206 3.58 34.25 -0.52
C ALA A 206 3.20 32.85 0.00
N ASP A 207 3.31 31.80 -0.82
CA ASP A 207 2.87 30.45 -0.47
C ASP A 207 3.98 29.55 0.11
N THR A 208 5.26 29.98 0.07
CA THR A 208 6.39 29.12 0.42
C THR A 208 6.36 28.63 1.87
N LEU A 209 5.98 29.49 2.83
CA LEU A 209 5.91 29.13 4.25
C LEU A 209 4.81 28.11 4.55
N TYR A 210 3.65 28.26 3.90
CA TYR A 210 2.56 27.30 4.04
C TYR A 210 2.96 25.92 3.50
N PHE A 211 3.57 25.87 2.33
CA PHE A 211 4.04 24.64 1.70
C PHE A 211 5.14 23.96 2.51
N GLU A 212 6.07 24.73 3.05
CA GLU A 212 7.13 24.20 3.92
C GLU A 212 6.54 23.53 5.18
N LYS A 213 5.57 24.15 5.82
CA LYS A 213 4.90 23.58 7.00
C LYS A 213 4.16 22.28 6.66
N GLN A 214 3.45 22.26 5.55
CA GLN A 214 2.74 21.04 5.09
C GLN A 214 3.74 19.94 4.73
N TRP A 215 4.81 20.26 4.02
CA TRP A 215 5.85 19.29 3.67
C TRP A 215 6.49 18.66 4.92
N LYS A 216 6.84 19.43 5.94
CA LYS A 216 7.43 18.87 7.17
C LYS A 216 6.52 17.83 7.84
N LEU A 217 5.21 18.12 7.91
CA LEU A 217 4.23 17.17 8.47
C LEU A 217 4.09 15.91 7.62
N LEU A 218 3.99 16.07 6.30
CA LEU A 218 3.88 14.95 5.38
C LEU A 218 5.14 14.09 5.35
N SER A 219 6.32 14.73 5.38
CA SER A 219 7.61 14.04 5.44
C SER A 219 7.75 13.20 6.69
N LEU A 220 7.43 13.77 7.86
CA LEU A 220 7.50 13.04 9.12
C LEU A 220 6.51 11.87 9.15
N ASN A 221 5.29 12.07 8.65
CA ASN A 221 4.31 11.00 8.52
C ASN A 221 4.77 9.90 7.56
N GLU A 222 5.37 10.25 6.42
CA GLU A 222 5.91 9.25 5.47
C GLU A 222 7.05 8.44 6.11
N ILE A 223 7.98 9.11 6.82
CA ILE A 223 9.06 8.44 7.54
C ILE A 223 8.47 7.42 8.53
N LEU A 224 7.54 7.85 9.39
CA LEU A 224 6.92 6.98 10.38
C LEU A 224 6.20 5.79 9.73
N ASN A 225 5.40 6.03 8.70
CA ASN A 225 4.67 4.98 8.00
C ASN A 225 5.62 3.95 7.35
N ARG A 226 6.72 4.41 6.75
CA ARG A 226 7.70 3.50 6.14
C ARG A 226 8.42 2.67 7.19
N PHE A 227 8.83 3.29 8.29
CA PHE A 227 9.43 2.56 9.40
C PHE A 227 8.44 1.56 10.00
N THR A 228 7.21 1.94 10.30
CA THR A 228 6.20 1.03 10.85
C THR A 228 5.97 -0.18 9.92
N THR A 229 5.94 0.04 8.60
CA THR A 229 5.67 -1.02 7.62
C THR A 229 6.85 -1.98 7.42
N HIS A 230 8.10 -1.52 7.64
CA HIS A 230 9.30 -2.29 7.31
C HIS A 230 10.21 -2.58 8.51
N ALA A 231 9.93 -2.02 9.71
CA ALA A 231 10.77 -2.19 10.90
C ALA A 231 10.91 -3.65 11.33
N ASP A 232 9.83 -4.41 11.25
CA ASP A 232 9.82 -5.85 11.51
C ASP A 232 10.78 -6.60 10.58
N LYS A 233 10.69 -6.34 9.29
CA LYS A 233 11.52 -6.97 8.26
C LYS A 233 12.99 -6.62 8.41
N LEU A 234 13.28 -5.35 8.74
CA LEU A 234 14.65 -4.93 9.07
C LEU A 234 15.17 -5.67 10.30
N ALA A 235 14.41 -5.69 11.39
CA ALA A 235 14.81 -6.39 12.61
C ALA A 235 15.10 -7.88 12.34
N ILE A 236 14.22 -8.54 11.59
CA ILE A 236 14.35 -9.97 11.27
C ILE A 236 15.55 -10.26 10.35
N ILE A 237 15.90 -9.37 9.41
CA ILE A 237 17.13 -9.51 8.60
C ILE A 237 18.38 -9.55 9.52
N PHE A 238 18.40 -8.77 10.61
CA PHE A 238 19.52 -8.80 11.57
C PHE A 238 19.46 -10.01 12.51
N LEU A 239 18.27 -10.43 12.93
CA LEU A 239 18.09 -11.48 13.94
C LEU A 239 18.23 -12.89 13.35
N LEU A 240 17.74 -13.14 12.15
CA LEU A 240 17.70 -14.47 11.53
C LEU A 240 18.77 -14.63 10.43
N SER A 241 18.98 -15.88 10.00
CA SER A 241 19.68 -16.15 8.74
C SER A 241 18.86 -15.61 7.54
N ILE A 242 19.51 -15.41 6.41
CA ILE A 242 18.83 -14.97 5.17
C ILE A 242 17.76 -15.99 4.74
N SER A 243 18.04 -17.28 4.94
CA SER A 243 17.04 -18.34 4.71
C SER A 243 15.84 -18.22 5.66
N GLY A 244 16.08 -17.96 6.97
CA GLY A 244 15.00 -17.70 7.94
C GLY A 244 14.21 -16.43 7.62
N PHE A 245 14.88 -15.39 7.15
CA PHE A 245 14.23 -14.17 6.67
C PHE A 245 13.29 -14.46 5.50
N SER A 246 13.63 -15.34 4.56
CA SER A 246 12.74 -15.69 3.44
C SER A 246 11.42 -16.34 3.90
N VAL A 247 11.48 -17.16 4.96
CA VAL A 247 10.29 -17.75 5.59
C VAL A 247 9.45 -16.66 6.24
N TYR A 248 10.06 -15.77 7.02
CA TYR A 248 9.40 -14.64 7.64
C TYR A 248 8.71 -13.74 6.61
N TYR A 249 9.44 -13.38 5.55
CA TYR A 249 8.95 -12.50 4.50
C TYR A 249 7.68 -13.05 3.83
N ASN A 250 7.66 -14.35 3.47
CA ASN A 250 6.48 -14.96 2.86
C ASN A 250 5.27 -15.00 3.81
N GLY A 251 5.50 -15.23 5.10
CA GLY A 251 4.44 -15.24 6.10
C GLY A 251 3.89 -13.85 6.43
N THR A 252 4.72 -12.81 6.29
CA THR A 252 4.31 -11.41 6.57
C THR A 252 4.11 -10.58 5.32
N TYR A 253 4.08 -11.22 4.14
CA TYR A 253 3.82 -10.52 2.88
C TYR A 253 2.38 -10.05 2.82
N GLU A 254 2.21 -8.73 2.76
CA GLU A 254 0.90 -8.16 2.61
C GLU A 254 0.34 -8.40 1.20
N LEU A 255 -0.82 -9.05 1.13
CA LEU A 255 -1.46 -9.35 -0.14
C LEU A 255 -1.88 -8.04 -0.85
N PRO A 256 -1.36 -7.77 -2.05
CA PRO A 256 -1.45 -6.44 -2.66
C PRO A 256 -2.87 -6.02 -3.02
N PHE A 257 -3.79 -6.96 -3.20
CA PHE A 257 -5.20 -6.63 -3.47
C PHE A 257 -5.90 -5.97 -2.28
N PHE A 258 -5.51 -6.24 -1.02
CA PHE A 258 -6.03 -5.49 0.13
C PHE A 258 -5.60 -4.02 0.09
N ALA A 259 -4.34 -3.75 -0.22
CA ALA A 259 -3.84 -2.38 -0.36
C ALA A 259 -4.54 -1.64 -1.52
N MET A 260 -4.78 -2.32 -2.65
CA MET A 260 -5.52 -1.76 -3.78
C MET A 260 -6.97 -1.44 -3.42
N LEU A 261 -7.66 -2.33 -2.68
CA LEU A 261 -9.02 -2.12 -2.21
C LEU A 261 -9.11 -0.90 -1.30
N VAL A 262 -8.23 -0.81 -0.31
CA VAL A 262 -8.17 0.33 0.63
C VAL A 262 -7.90 1.63 -0.10
N SER A 263 -6.98 1.63 -1.06
CA SER A 263 -6.68 2.81 -1.89
C SER A 263 -7.88 3.24 -2.74
N ALA A 264 -8.59 2.30 -3.36
CA ALA A 264 -9.78 2.60 -4.15
C ALA A 264 -10.92 3.18 -3.31
N LEU A 265 -11.18 2.59 -2.14
CA LEU A 265 -12.19 3.08 -1.18
C LEU A 265 -11.81 4.46 -0.64
N GLY A 266 -10.54 4.66 -0.27
CA GLY A 266 -10.02 5.91 0.22
C GLY A 266 -10.16 7.05 -0.80
N ASN A 267 -9.79 6.81 -2.04
CA ASN A 267 -9.92 7.77 -3.12
C ASN A 267 -11.40 8.13 -3.39
N SER A 268 -12.27 7.11 -3.44
CA SER A 268 -13.70 7.31 -3.64
C SER A 268 -14.32 8.15 -2.51
N LEU A 269 -13.99 7.83 -1.26
CA LEU A 269 -14.45 8.56 -0.08
C LEU A 269 -13.94 10.00 -0.08
N SER A 270 -12.65 10.22 -0.39
CA SER A 270 -12.06 11.56 -0.48
C SER A 270 -12.79 12.45 -1.48
N VAL A 271 -13.07 11.92 -2.68
CA VAL A 271 -13.81 12.67 -3.72
C VAL A 271 -15.21 12.99 -3.28
N GLN A 272 -15.94 12.04 -2.69
CA GLN A 272 -17.33 12.25 -2.25
C GLN A 272 -17.41 13.28 -1.11
N LEU A 273 -16.49 13.24 -0.15
CA LEU A 273 -16.44 14.19 0.95
C LEU A 273 -16.00 15.59 0.52
N SER A 274 -15.13 15.71 -0.49
CA SER A 274 -14.63 17.01 -0.97
C SER A 274 -15.64 17.74 -1.86
N ASN A 275 -16.43 17.01 -2.65
CA ASN A 275 -17.38 17.59 -3.62
C ASN A 275 -18.69 18.06 -2.99
N ASN A 276 -19.04 17.51 -1.84
CA ASN A 276 -20.25 17.90 -1.14
C ASN A 276 -19.83 18.79 0.03
N ASN A 277 -20.47 19.96 0.21
CA ASN A 277 -20.46 20.70 1.50
C ASN A 277 -21.19 19.85 2.56
N THR A 278 -20.73 18.63 2.77
CA THR A 278 -21.41 17.61 3.57
C THR A 278 -21.32 17.97 5.03
N GLY A 279 -22.47 18.22 5.64
CA GLY A 279 -22.58 18.31 7.09
C GLY A 279 -22.07 17.01 7.76
N ALA A 280 -21.67 17.10 9.00
CA ALA A 280 -21.05 16.02 9.77
C ALA A 280 -21.82 14.67 9.71
N LYS A 281 -23.15 14.70 9.74
CA LYS A 281 -24.02 13.50 9.65
C LYS A 281 -23.91 12.80 8.30
N SER A 282 -23.89 13.57 7.21
CA SER A 282 -23.76 13.02 5.85
C SER A 282 -22.35 12.42 5.62
N ALA A 283 -21.31 13.09 6.13
CA ALA A 283 -19.95 12.56 6.10
C ALA A 283 -19.82 11.23 6.88
N ALA A 284 -20.44 11.12 8.05
CA ALA A 284 -20.47 9.88 8.82
C ALA A 284 -21.19 8.75 8.06
N ALA A 285 -22.31 9.05 7.40
CA ALA A 285 -23.05 8.07 6.60
C ALA A 285 -22.23 7.55 5.40
N LEU A 286 -21.54 8.43 4.67
CA LEU A 286 -20.64 8.05 3.57
C LEU A 286 -19.48 7.18 4.06
N PHE A 287 -18.89 7.53 5.20
CA PHE A 287 -17.83 6.77 5.81
C PHE A 287 -18.30 5.37 6.21
N LYS A 288 -19.44 5.27 6.91
CA LYS A 288 -20.08 4.00 7.28
C LYS A 288 -20.38 3.13 6.06
N GLN A 289 -20.86 3.72 4.99
CA GLN A 289 -21.09 3.03 3.72
C GLN A 289 -19.79 2.50 3.10
N SER A 290 -18.70 3.27 3.13
CA SER A 290 -17.40 2.83 2.64
C SER A 290 -16.88 1.61 3.43
N ILE A 291 -17.12 1.55 4.76
CA ILE A 291 -16.79 0.40 5.59
C ILE A 291 -17.63 -0.83 5.18
N VAL A 292 -18.94 -0.66 4.96
CA VAL A 292 -19.81 -1.76 4.50
C VAL A 292 -19.32 -2.31 3.16
N THR A 293 -19.06 -1.44 2.19
CA THR A 293 -18.57 -1.84 0.87
C THR A 293 -17.21 -2.53 0.97
N GLY A 294 -16.29 -1.97 1.74
CA GLY A 294 -14.95 -2.53 1.94
C GLY A 294 -14.95 -3.87 2.63
N SER A 295 -15.75 -4.02 3.70
CA SER A 295 -15.88 -5.29 4.43
C SER A 295 -16.55 -6.38 3.60
N SER A 296 -17.48 -6.03 2.70
CA SER A 296 -18.11 -6.98 1.78
C SER A 296 -17.12 -7.64 0.80
N VAL A 297 -15.96 -7.02 0.57
CA VAL A 297 -14.88 -7.57 -0.26
C VAL A 297 -13.75 -8.15 0.61
N ALA A 298 -13.27 -7.37 1.59
CA ALA A 298 -12.11 -7.74 2.37
C ALA A 298 -12.36 -8.94 3.29
N PHE A 299 -13.53 -9.05 3.90
CA PHE A 299 -13.78 -10.13 4.87
C PHE A 299 -13.91 -11.51 4.22
N PRO A 300 -14.64 -11.70 3.10
CA PRO A 300 -14.60 -13.00 2.41
C PRO A 300 -13.17 -13.39 1.99
N LEU A 301 -12.37 -12.44 1.47
CA LEU A 301 -10.96 -12.69 1.13
C LEU A 301 -10.13 -13.04 2.37
N PHE A 302 -10.32 -12.31 3.48
CA PHE A 302 -9.65 -12.64 4.75
C PHE A 302 -9.96 -14.09 5.17
N PHE A 303 -11.24 -14.48 5.25
CA PHE A 303 -11.62 -15.81 5.68
C PHE A 303 -11.15 -16.90 4.74
N PHE A 304 -11.15 -16.63 3.43
CA PHE A 304 -10.54 -17.54 2.45
C PHE A 304 -9.05 -17.76 2.77
N PHE A 305 -8.26 -16.70 2.85
CA PHE A 305 -6.82 -16.83 3.10
C PHE A 305 -6.49 -17.33 4.51
N TYR A 306 -7.29 -17.00 5.51
CA TYR A 306 -7.09 -17.46 6.88
C TYR A 306 -7.38 -18.95 7.04
N ILE A 307 -8.55 -19.39 6.61
CA ILE A 307 -8.99 -20.80 6.81
C ILE A 307 -8.28 -21.74 5.83
N PHE A 308 -8.06 -21.30 4.59
CA PHE A 308 -7.33 -22.09 3.59
C PHE A 308 -5.84 -21.76 3.49
N SER A 309 -5.25 -21.13 4.50
CA SER A 309 -3.81 -20.76 4.49
C SER A 309 -2.89 -21.93 4.19
N THR A 310 -3.07 -23.07 4.85
CA THR A 310 -2.27 -24.28 4.61
C THR A 310 -2.38 -24.78 3.17
N PRO A 311 -3.56 -25.03 2.58
CA PRO A 311 -3.71 -25.34 1.17
C PRO A 311 -3.12 -24.27 0.25
N VAL A 312 -3.31 -22.98 0.56
CA VAL A 312 -2.78 -21.86 -0.23
C VAL A 312 -1.24 -21.89 -0.27
N PHE A 313 -0.58 -22.06 0.87
CA PHE A 313 0.88 -22.16 0.92
C PHE A 313 1.38 -23.44 0.23
N GLN A 314 0.67 -24.55 0.39
CA GLN A 314 0.99 -25.80 -0.31
C GLN A 314 0.90 -25.62 -1.83
N PHE A 315 -0.11 -24.95 -2.32
CA PHE A 315 -0.33 -24.72 -3.76
C PHE A 315 0.69 -23.74 -4.36
N PHE A 316 0.81 -22.54 -3.76
CA PHE A 316 1.65 -21.48 -4.34
C PHE A 316 3.15 -21.73 -4.12
N PHE A 317 3.55 -22.38 -3.04
CA PHE A 317 4.95 -22.59 -2.69
C PHE A 317 5.39 -24.06 -2.70
N ASN A 318 4.53 -24.95 -3.18
CA ASN A 318 4.79 -26.40 -3.24
C ASN A 318 5.35 -26.98 -1.92
N GLY A 319 4.80 -26.54 -0.80
CA GLY A 319 5.19 -26.96 0.55
C GLY A 319 6.51 -26.38 1.07
N LYS A 320 7.28 -25.65 0.28
CA LYS A 320 8.63 -25.15 0.65
C LYS A 320 8.61 -24.15 1.82
N TYR A 321 7.50 -23.40 2.00
CA TYR A 321 7.35 -22.34 2.99
C TYR A 321 6.21 -22.61 3.97
N MET A 322 6.00 -23.86 4.36
CA MET A 322 4.95 -24.21 5.34
C MET A 322 5.22 -23.55 6.71
N ASP A 323 6.49 -23.35 7.07
CA ASP A 323 6.89 -22.65 8.29
C ASP A 323 6.43 -21.16 8.31
N SER A 324 6.01 -20.62 7.17
CA SER A 324 5.48 -19.27 7.06
C SER A 324 3.98 -19.17 7.45
N VAL A 325 3.26 -20.30 7.52
CA VAL A 325 1.81 -20.31 7.79
C VAL A 325 1.46 -19.70 9.15
N PRO A 326 2.14 -20.01 10.27
CA PRO A 326 1.87 -19.37 11.56
C PRO A 326 2.02 -17.84 11.53
N LEU A 327 3.10 -17.35 10.89
CA LEU A 327 3.33 -15.92 10.69
C LEU A 327 2.21 -15.26 9.89
N PHE A 328 1.72 -15.96 8.85
CA PHE A 328 0.62 -15.49 8.02
C PHE A 328 -0.70 -15.39 8.77
N PHE A 329 -0.97 -16.30 9.72
CA PHE A 329 -2.16 -16.22 10.57
C PHE A 329 -2.24 -14.90 11.35
N PHE A 330 -1.11 -14.40 11.87
CA PHE A 330 -1.09 -13.11 12.53
C PHE A 330 -1.17 -11.96 11.54
N SER A 331 -0.39 -12.01 10.45
CA SER A 331 -0.28 -10.91 9.48
C SER A 331 -1.59 -10.60 8.78
N ILE A 332 -2.38 -11.62 8.45
CA ILE A 332 -3.62 -11.43 7.67
C ILE A 332 -4.69 -10.63 8.44
N PHE A 333 -4.64 -10.59 9.79
CA PHE A 333 -5.58 -9.79 10.60
C PHE A 333 -5.54 -8.30 10.28
N ILE A 334 -4.45 -7.80 9.71
CA ILE A 334 -4.37 -6.42 9.25
C ILE A 334 -5.46 -6.08 8.22
N ALA A 335 -5.96 -7.06 7.47
CA ALA A 335 -7.03 -6.87 6.49
C ALA A 335 -8.33 -6.37 7.12
N PHE A 336 -8.68 -6.82 8.34
CA PHE A 336 -9.84 -6.29 9.07
C PHE A 336 -9.67 -4.81 9.43
N LEU A 337 -8.48 -4.45 9.89
CA LEU A 337 -8.20 -3.12 10.38
C LEU A 337 -8.13 -2.11 9.23
N ARG A 338 -7.58 -2.52 8.08
CA ARG A 338 -7.42 -1.63 6.93
C ARG A 338 -8.72 -1.22 6.24
N VAL A 339 -9.82 -1.94 6.44
CA VAL A 339 -11.15 -1.52 5.96
C VAL A 339 -11.62 -0.26 6.68
N LEU A 340 -11.09 0.00 7.90
CA LEU A 340 -11.42 1.16 8.71
C LEU A 340 -10.57 2.37 8.30
N ILE A 341 -10.84 2.96 7.13
CA ILE A 341 -10.05 4.00 6.45
C ILE A 341 -10.12 5.39 7.14
N PHE A 342 -10.03 5.45 8.48
CA PHE A 342 -10.13 6.70 9.25
C PHE A 342 -9.08 7.74 8.90
N ALA A 343 -7.87 7.34 8.49
CA ALA A 343 -6.82 8.26 8.08
C ALA A 343 -7.27 9.15 6.90
N VAL A 344 -7.97 8.56 5.92
CA VAL A 344 -8.50 9.30 4.76
C VAL A 344 -9.56 10.31 5.19
N PHE A 345 -10.45 9.91 6.11
CA PHE A 345 -11.46 10.81 6.67
C PHE A 345 -10.82 12.02 7.36
N LEU A 346 -9.86 11.77 8.26
CA LEU A 346 -9.12 12.81 8.97
C LEU A 346 -8.34 13.74 8.02
N GLN A 347 -7.79 13.20 6.93
CA GLN A 347 -7.08 13.96 5.90
C GLN A 347 -8.01 14.95 5.18
N VAL A 348 -9.20 14.52 4.80
CA VAL A 348 -10.21 15.40 4.16
C VAL A 348 -10.60 16.55 5.10
N PHE A 349 -10.75 16.28 6.39
CA PHE A 349 -11.01 17.30 7.41
C PHE A 349 -9.75 18.07 7.83
N LYS A 350 -8.64 17.98 7.09
CA LYS A 350 -7.36 18.70 7.32
C LYS A 350 -6.75 18.47 8.71
N ASN A 351 -7.08 17.33 9.34
CA ASN A 351 -6.57 16.99 10.68
C ASN A 351 -5.30 16.14 10.63
N ASN A 352 -4.30 16.63 9.89
CA ASN A 352 -3.03 15.92 9.65
C ASN A 352 -2.21 15.68 10.94
N HIS A 353 -2.36 16.54 11.95
CA HIS A 353 -1.73 16.32 13.27
C HIS A 353 -2.23 15.04 13.94
N THR A 354 -3.55 14.77 13.86
CA THR A 354 -4.10 13.52 14.40
C THR A 354 -3.55 12.31 13.66
N ILE A 355 -3.37 12.40 12.34
CA ILE A 355 -2.78 11.31 11.54
C ILE A 355 -1.34 11.04 12.02
N LEU A 356 -0.54 12.09 12.17
CA LEU A 356 0.84 11.98 12.65
C LEU A 356 0.92 11.34 14.05
N PHE A 357 0.13 11.82 15.02
CA PHE A 357 0.11 11.24 16.35
C PHE A 357 -0.36 9.77 16.35
N GLY A 358 -1.32 9.42 15.49
CA GLY A 358 -1.72 8.04 15.29
C GLY A 358 -0.58 7.15 14.77
N SER A 359 0.23 7.64 13.84
CA SER A 359 1.41 6.91 13.35
C SER A 359 2.50 6.73 14.44
N ILE A 360 2.65 7.72 15.32
CA ILE A 360 3.54 7.58 16.50
C ILE A 360 3.02 6.52 17.46
N ILE A 361 1.71 6.53 17.76
CA ILE A 361 1.07 5.51 18.60
C ILE A 361 1.26 4.11 18.01
N ASP A 362 1.00 3.95 16.71
CA ASP A 362 1.20 2.68 16.00
C ASP A 362 2.63 2.17 16.19
N LEU A 363 3.63 3.00 15.89
CA LEU A 363 5.04 2.61 16.01
C LEU A 363 5.42 2.23 17.45
N LEU A 364 5.06 3.04 18.43
CA LEU A 364 5.43 2.81 19.84
C LEU A 364 4.72 1.56 20.41
N VAL A 365 3.42 1.40 20.11
CA VAL A 365 2.66 0.23 20.58
C VAL A 365 3.13 -1.03 19.87
N ASN A 366 3.45 -0.97 18.55
CA ASN A 366 4.02 -2.08 17.81
C ASN A 366 5.33 -2.56 18.48
N ILE A 367 6.31 -1.65 18.67
CA ILE A 367 7.58 -1.99 19.32
C ILE A 367 7.35 -2.53 20.73
N GLY A 368 6.54 -1.86 21.55
CA GLY A 368 6.22 -2.30 22.91
C GLY A 368 5.58 -3.69 22.93
N SER A 369 4.64 -3.96 22.01
CA SER A 369 3.98 -5.26 21.90
C SER A 369 4.97 -6.35 21.49
N VAL A 370 5.87 -6.08 20.54
CA VAL A 370 6.92 -7.03 20.15
C VAL A 370 7.80 -7.37 21.35
N VAL A 371 8.30 -6.38 22.10
CA VAL A 371 9.14 -6.61 23.28
C VAL A 371 8.44 -7.47 24.33
N ILE A 372 7.15 -7.21 24.58
CA ILE A 372 6.36 -7.97 25.56
C ILE A 372 6.05 -9.39 25.08
N LEU A 373 5.70 -9.56 23.80
CA LEU A 373 5.25 -10.84 23.25
C LEU A 373 6.40 -11.75 22.80
N TYR A 374 7.56 -11.20 22.48
CA TYR A 374 8.69 -11.97 21.96
C TYR A 374 9.13 -13.16 22.83
N PRO A 375 9.17 -13.05 24.19
CA PRO A 375 9.49 -14.19 25.05
C PRO A 375 8.50 -15.36 24.95
N PHE A 376 7.26 -15.11 24.51
CA PHE A 376 6.18 -16.11 24.45
C PHE A 376 5.94 -16.62 23.03
N LEU A 377 6.04 -15.75 22.03
CA LEU A 377 5.70 -16.04 20.63
C LEU A 377 6.94 -16.11 19.71
N GLY A 378 8.12 -15.77 20.21
CA GLY A 378 9.30 -15.70 19.35
C GLY A 378 9.08 -14.73 18.17
N ILE A 379 9.42 -15.18 16.97
CA ILE A 379 9.31 -14.35 15.76
C ILE A 379 7.86 -13.98 15.38
N ASP A 380 6.86 -14.74 15.82
CA ASP A 380 5.44 -14.43 15.58
C ASP A 380 4.98 -13.17 16.34
N ALA A 381 5.75 -12.72 17.35
CA ALA A 381 5.51 -11.47 18.05
C ALA A 381 5.57 -10.24 17.13
N PHE A 382 6.36 -10.27 16.05
CA PHE A 382 6.50 -9.14 15.13
C PHE A 382 5.21 -8.86 14.35
N PRO A 383 4.62 -9.81 13.61
CA PRO A 383 3.34 -9.57 12.94
C PRO A 383 2.20 -9.34 13.93
N ALA A 384 2.19 -9.98 15.11
CA ALA A 384 1.22 -9.72 16.15
C ALA A 384 1.33 -8.28 16.68
N GLY A 385 2.53 -7.80 16.97
CA GLY A 385 2.80 -6.43 17.39
C GLY A 385 2.36 -5.39 16.36
N PHE A 386 2.59 -5.64 15.07
CA PHE A 386 2.13 -4.78 13.98
C PHE A 386 0.59 -4.67 13.96
N VAL A 387 -0.13 -5.77 14.11
CA VAL A 387 -1.59 -5.76 14.17
C VAL A 387 -2.10 -5.01 15.40
N ILE A 388 -1.48 -5.24 16.58
CA ILE A 388 -1.84 -4.55 17.83
C ILE A 388 -1.58 -3.05 17.69
N GLY A 389 -0.42 -2.63 17.18
CA GLY A 389 -0.10 -1.22 16.97
C GLY A 389 -1.12 -0.52 16.09
N THR A 390 -1.44 -1.12 14.93
CA THR A 390 -2.47 -0.60 14.02
C THR A 390 -3.87 -0.56 14.66
N ALA A 391 -4.22 -1.53 15.50
CA ALA A 391 -5.50 -1.51 16.23
C ALA A 391 -5.59 -0.32 17.18
N PHE A 392 -4.51 -0.01 17.93
CA PHE A 392 -4.44 1.17 18.81
C PHE A 392 -4.49 2.47 18.02
N GLN A 393 -3.81 2.54 16.88
CA GLN A 393 -3.88 3.69 15.96
C GLN A 393 -5.32 3.94 15.52
N ILE A 394 -6.03 2.91 15.08
CA ILE A 394 -7.42 3.01 14.64
C ILE A 394 -8.33 3.41 15.81
N ALA A 395 -8.16 2.84 16.99
CA ALA A 395 -8.90 3.24 18.18
C ALA A 395 -8.72 4.74 18.49
N TYR A 396 -7.49 5.24 18.40
CA TYR A 396 -7.20 6.66 18.51
C TYR A 396 -7.89 7.50 17.42
N TYR A 397 -7.88 7.06 16.17
CA TYR A 397 -8.58 7.75 15.08
C TYR A 397 -10.09 7.76 15.27
N ILE A 398 -10.68 6.67 15.73
CA ILE A 398 -12.12 6.60 16.10
C ILE A 398 -12.45 7.65 17.16
N TYR A 399 -11.65 7.70 18.24
CA TYR A 399 -11.85 8.68 19.32
C TYR A 399 -11.79 10.12 18.80
N LYS A 400 -10.78 10.46 17.99
CA LYS A 400 -10.61 11.80 17.42
C LYS A 400 -11.68 12.15 16.41
N THR A 401 -12.05 11.22 15.53
CA THR A 401 -13.11 11.43 14.52
C THR A 401 -14.46 11.64 15.21
N LYS A 402 -14.79 10.83 16.22
CA LYS A 402 -16.00 10.99 17.03
C LYS A 402 -16.12 12.41 17.62
N LYS A 403 -15.00 12.92 18.17
CA LYS A 403 -14.95 14.28 18.73
C LYS A 403 -15.05 15.35 17.66
N LEU A 404 -14.43 15.14 16.48
CA LEU A 404 -14.38 16.10 15.38
C LEU A 404 -15.77 16.37 14.79
N ILE A 405 -16.59 15.33 14.61
CA ILE A 405 -17.92 15.43 13.97
C ILE A 405 -19.07 15.30 14.97
N ASN A 406 -18.79 15.23 16.26
CA ASN A 406 -19.79 15.07 17.32
C ASN A 406 -20.78 13.92 17.06
N ALA A 407 -20.26 12.75 16.64
CA ALA A 407 -21.06 11.58 16.28
C ALA A 407 -20.81 10.41 17.25
N GLY A 408 -21.80 9.52 17.37
CA GLY A 408 -21.66 8.27 18.09
C GLY A 408 -20.81 7.24 17.33
N ILE A 409 -20.25 6.27 18.04
CA ILE A 409 -19.50 5.16 17.40
C ILE A 409 -20.35 4.37 16.42
N ARG A 410 -21.65 4.17 16.72
CA ARG A 410 -22.60 3.46 15.87
C ARG A 410 -22.97 4.23 14.60
N ASP A 411 -22.77 5.53 14.58
CA ASP A 411 -22.97 6.36 13.39
C ASP A 411 -21.81 6.23 12.42
N LEU A 412 -20.60 5.98 12.94
CA LEU A 412 -19.35 5.84 12.18
C LEU A 412 -19.12 4.41 11.71
N ILE A 413 -19.33 3.43 12.61
CA ILE A 413 -18.98 2.03 12.35
C ILE A 413 -20.25 1.17 12.35
N PRO A 414 -20.49 0.38 11.31
CA PRO A 414 -21.63 -0.55 11.24
C PRO A 414 -21.37 -1.83 12.04
N LEU A 415 -21.25 -1.71 13.39
CA LEU A 415 -20.83 -2.82 14.26
C LEU A 415 -21.68 -4.08 14.09
N THR A 416 -23.01 -3.94 14.03
CA THR A 416 -23.93 -5.08 13.87
C THR A 416 -23.70 -5.80 12.54
N TRP A 417 -23.45 -5.05 11.48
CA TRP A 417 -23.10 -5.61 10.17
C TRP A 417 -21.76 -6.35 10.21
N LEU A 418 -20.72 -5.73 10.75
CA LEU A 418 -19.39 -6.33 10.84
C LEU A 418 -19.41 -7.63 11.65
N LEU A 419 -20.07 -7.62 12.81
CA LEU A 419 -20.21 -8.83 13.66
C LEU A 419 -21.00 -9.92 12.96
N ALA A 420 -22.15 -9.60 12.35
CA ALA A 420 -22.95 -10.57 11.61
C ALA A 420 -22.16 -11.18 10.44
N LEU A 421 -21.41 -10.35 9.72
CA LEU A 421 -20.58 -10.79 8.60
C LEU A 421 -19.43 -11.71 9.07
N ILE A 422 -18.75 -11.35 10.17
CA ILE A 422 -17.70 -12.18 10.76
C ILE A 422 -18.25 -13.55 11.15
N VAL A 423 -19.35 -13.60 11.92
CA VAL A 423 -19.95 -14.87 12.36
C VAL A 423 -20.39 -15.72 11.17
N ALA A 424 -21.11 -15.13 10.21
CA ALA A 424 -21.59 -15.84 9.04
C ALA A 424 -20.45 -16.41 8.19
N LEU A 425 -19.42 -15.63 7.93
CA LEU A 425 -18.26 -16.07 7.13
C LEU A 425 -17.41 -17.09 7.89
N THR A 426 -17.23 -16.95 9.19
CA THR A 426 -16.51 -17.95 10.02
C THR A 426 -17.20 -19.32 9.90
N LEU A 427 -18.51 -19.37 10.15
CA LEU A 427 -19.27 -20.62 10.06
C LEU A 427 -19.26 -21.18 8.65
N PHE A 428 -19.49 -20.33 7.65
CA PHE A 428 -19.53 -20.75 6.26
C PHE A 428 -18.19 -21.32 5.77
N TYR A 429 -17.08 -20.60 5.97
CA TYR A 429 -15.77 -21.04 5.49
C TYR A 429 -15.23 -22.23 6.30
N SER A 430 -15.54 -22.33 7.59
CA SER A 430 -15.19 -23.52 8.38
C SER A 430 -15.92 -24.77 7.89
N LEU A 431 -17.22 -24.65 7.60
CA LEU A 431 -18.00 -25.73 7.00
C LEU A 431 -17.49 -26.10 5.59
N LEU A 432 -17.22 -25.08 4.77
CA LEU A 432 -16.68 -25.27 3.42
C LEU A 432 -15.32 -26.00 3.47
N PHE A 433 -14.44 -25.61 4.38
CA PHE A 433 -13.14 -26.28 4.57
C PHE A 433 -13.33 -27.75 4.92
N PHE A 434 -14.24 -28.07 5.86
CA PHE A 434 -14.54 -29.43 6.26
C PHE A 434 -15.07 -30.27 5.07
N ILE A 435 -15.96 -29.72 4.25
CA ILE A 435 -16.50 -30.38 3.06
C ILE A 435 -15.42 -30.62 2.00
N LEU A 436 -14.52 -29.69 1.81
CA LEU A 436 -13.49 -29.76 0.77
C LEU A 436 -12.25 -30.56 1.18
N GLN A 437 -12.07 -30.83 2.48
CA GLN A 437 -10.88 -31.50 3.02
C GLN A 437 -10.51 -32.83 2.31
N PRO A 438 -11.44 -33.66 1.82
CA PRO A 438 -11.09 -34.90 1.12
C PRO A 438 -10.52 -34.68 -0.29
N LEU A 439 -10.59 -33.46 -0.83
CA LEU A 439 -10.17 -33.17 -2.20
C LEU A 439 -8.66 -32.86 -2.29
N GLN A 440 -8.15 -32.92 -3.51
CA GLN A 440 -6.78 -32.48 -3.78
C GLN A 440 -6.62 -30.97 -3.59
N THR A 441 -5.41 -30.53 -3.18
CA THR A 441 -5.11 -29.13 -2.81
C THR A 441 -5.53 -28.11 -3.88
N TRP A 442 -5.24 -28.38 -5.15
CA TRP A 442 -5.65 -27.48 -6.24
C TRP A 442 -7.16 -27.35 -6.42
N ALA A 443 -7.91 -28.45 -6.19
CA ALA A 443 -9.37 -28.45 -6.26
C ALA A 443 -9.96 -27.67 -5.07
N ILE A 444 -9.41 -27.85 -3.85
CA ILE A 444 -9.80 -27.09 -2.67
C ILE A 444 -9.70 -25.59 -2.96
N ILE A 445 -8.54 -25.14 -3.45
CA ILE A 445 -8.29 -23.71 -3.71
C ILE A 445 -9.16 -23.19 -4.83
N GLY A 446 -9.30 -23.94 -5.94
CA GLY A 446 -10.11 -23.53 -7.08
C GLY A 446 -11.58 -23.34 -6.70
N ILE A 447 -12.18 -24.32 -6.02
CA ILE A 447 -13.58 -24.27 -5.57
C ILE A 447 -13.76 -23.13 -4.55
N ALA A 448 -12.89 -23.06 -3.54
CA ALA A 448 -12.99 -22.03 -2.51
C ALA A 448 -12.82 -20.61 -3.09
N ALA A 449 -11.95 -20.40 -4.07
CA ALA A 449 -11.77 -19.12 -4.75
C ALA A 449 -13.01 -18.73 -5.58
N ILE A 450 -13.60 -19.66 -6.32
CA ILE A 450 -14.84 -19.43 -7.10
C ILE A 450 -15.98 -19.04 -6.13
N ILE A 451 -16.16 -19.78 -5.05
CA ILE A 451 -17.18 -19.49 -4.04
C ILE A 451 -16.95 -18.13 -3.39
N THR A 452 -15.69 -17.81 -3.04
CA THR A 452 -15.33 -16.50 -2.48
C THR A 452 -15.69 -15.36 -3.43
N THR A 453 -15.39 -15.52 -4.73
CA THR A 453 -15.73 -14.54 -5.76
C THR A 453 -17.26 -14.37 -5.88
N ALA A 454 -18.02 -15.48 -5.83
CA ALA A 454 -19.47 -15.42 -5.85
C ALA A 454 -20.04 -14.71 -4.60
N ILE A 455 -19.49 -14.97 -3.41
CA ILE A 455 -19.90 -14.27 -2.17
C ILE A 455 -19.63 -12.77 -2.28
N ILE A 456 -18.45 -12.38 -2.76
CA ILE A 456 -18.11 -10.96 -2.96
C ILE A 456 -19.10 -10.31 -3.93
N TYR A 457 -19.39 -10.97 -5.05
CA TYR A 457 -20.36 -10.48 -6.02
C TYR A 457 -21.74 -10.29 -5.41
N LEU A 458 -22.26 -11.29 -4.68
CA LEU A 458 -23.57 -11.22 -4.03
C LEU A 458 -23.63 -10.11 -2.99
N LEU A 459 -22.62 -9.99 -2.12
CA LEU A 459 -22.57 -8.96 -1.09
C LEU A 459 -22.51 -7.55 -1.71
N THR A 460 -21.67 -7.34 -2.71
CA THR A 460 -21.52 -6.04 -3.37
C THR A 460 -22.75 -5.65 -4.18
N HIS A 461 -23.39 -6.60 -4.88
CA HIS A 461 -24.61 -6.39 -5.63
C HIS A 461 -25.81 -6.06 -4.70
N PHE A 462 -25.99 -6.81 -3.63
CA PHE A 462 -27.07 -6.63 -2.67
C PHE A 462 -27.02 -5.25 -1.99
N PHE A 463 -25.80 -4.79 -1.62
CA PHE A 463 -25.62 -3.46 -1.02
C PHE A 463 -25.58 -2.34 -2.03
N GLY A 464 -25.07 -2.57 -3.24
CA GLY A 464 -25.08 -1.62 -4.35
C GLY A 464 -26.51 -1.25 -4.78
N SER A 465 -27.42 -2.22 -4.84
CA SER A 465 -28.84 -2.00 -5.21
C SER A 465 -29.63 -1.21 -4.15
N LYS A 466 -29.41 -1.48 -2.85
CA LYS A 466 -30.03 -0.72 -1.75
C LYS A 466 -29.65 0.76 -1.72
N ILE A 467 -28.46 1.08 -2.21
CA ILE A 467 -27.94 2.45 -2.25
C ILE A 467 -28.59 3.26 -3.37
N ASN A 468 -28.81 2.64 -4.54
CA ASN A 468 -29.47 3.30 -5.66
C ASN A 468 -30.95 3.59 -5.35
N ASN A 469 -31.64 2.67 -4.66
CA ASN A 469 -33.05 2.89 -4.27
C ASN A 469 -33.23 4.00 -3.21
N LYS A 470 -32.26 4.24 -2.32
CA LYS A 470 -32.35 5.38 -1.38
C LYS A 470 -32.13 6.73 -2.05
N LYS A 471 -31.30 6.82 -3.10
CA LYS A 471 -31.11 8.06 -3.86
C LYS A 471 -32.34 8.47 -4.67
N THR A 472 -33.10 7.49 -5.16
CA THR A 472 -34.37 7.75 -5.87
C THR A 472 -35.50 8.20 -4.93
N VAL A 473 -35.54 7.71 -3.69
CA VAL A 473 -36.57 8.14 -2.71
C VAL A 473 -36.33 9.55 -2.17
N THR A 474 -35.05 9.93 -1.91
CA THR A 474 -34.72 11.29 -1.45
C THR A 474 -34.82 12.35 -2.53
N SER A 475 -34.78 12.00 -3.82
CA SER A 475 -35.04 12.95 -4.92
C SER A 475 -36.55 13.19 -5.17
N LEU A 476 -37.42 12.28 -4.71
CA LEU A 476 -38.88 12.41 -4.81
C LEU A 476 -39.50 13.10 -3.59
N GLU A 477 -38.75 13.28 -2.48
CA GLU A 477 -39.23 14.08 -1.32
C GLU A 477 -38.83 15.58 -1.40
N HIS A 478 -38.14 15.99 -2.47
CA HIS A 478 -37.72 17.37 -2.72
C HIS A 478 -38.33 17.96 -4.02
N GLU A 479 -39.26 17.28 -4.68
CA GLU A 479 -40.21 17.82 -5.67
C GLU A 479 -41.59 17.99 -4.99
#